data_4515b694877549098c4668fb26d61f7d
#
_entry.id   4515b694877549098c4668fb26d61f7d
#
_cell.length_a   1.000
_cell.length_b   1.000
_cell.length_c   1.000
_cell.angle_alpha   90.00
_cell.angle_beta   90.00
_cell.angle_gamma   90.00
#
_symmetry.space_group_name_H-M   'P 1'
#
loop_
_entity.id
_entity.type
_entity.pdbx_description
1 polymer ?
#
loop_
_entity_poly.entity_id
_entity_poly.type
_entity_poly.pdbx_seq_one_letter_code
_entity_poly.pdbx_strand_id
1 'polypeptide(L)'
;GSMAGKKIDQAKKALEFCLHNLNDGDRFEVVRFSTEAETLFSELKEVSKASREKALNFVKGLKPIGGTAINDAMAETLKLRPKDSKRPFVVIFLTDGRPTIGITGESQIVKNVKDVAGKTRVFCFGIGNDVNTHLLDKITESTRAFSQYVLPSEDIEVKVSQFYTKINEPVMAD
;
A
#
# COMPACT_ATOMS: atom_id res chain seq x y z
N GLY A 1 8.47 4.90 -17.12
CA GLY A 1 8.33 5.01 -15.68
C GLY A 1 9.10 3.94 -14.92
N SER A 2 9.28 4.14 -13.63
CA SER A 2 10.06 3.25 -12.78
C SER A 2 9.43 1.85 -12.64
N MET A 3 8.10 1.74 -12.79
CA MET A 3 7.38 0.46 -12.68
C MET A 3 7.28 -0.31 -14.00
N ALA A 4 8.20 -0.07 -14.93
CA ALA A 4 8.17 -0.74 -16.23
C ALA A 4 8.56 -2.22 -16.12
N GLY A 5 8.02 -3.03 -17.02
CA GLY A 5 8.42 -4.42 -17.20
C GLY A 5 8.12 -5.30 -15.99
N LYS A 6 9.17 -5.95 -15.49
CA LYS A 6 9.05 -6.93 -14.40
C LYS A 6 8.53 -6.34 -13.10
N LYS A 7 8.85 -5.08 -12.80
CA LYS A 7 8.40 -4.44 -11.56
C LYS A 7 6.89 -4.29 -11.50
N ILE A 8 6.26 -3.86 -12.60
CA ILE A 8 4.80 -3.73 -12.63
C ILE A 8 4.13 -5.09 -12.50
N ASP A 9 4.71 -6.13 -13.12
CA ASP A 9 4.18 -7.47 -13.00
C ASP A 9 4.27 -7.99 -11.56
N GLN A 10 5.37 -7.72 -10.88
CA GLN A 10 5.54 -8.08 -9.48
C GLN A 10 4.52 -7.35 -8.59
N ALA A 11 4.31 -6.05 -8.84
CA ALA A 11 3.34 -5.26 -8.10
C ALA A 11 1.91 -5.81 -8.29
N LYS A 12 1.56 -6.16 -9.52
CA LYS A 12 0.25 -6.75 -9.81
C LYS A 12 0.04 -8.08 -9.09
N LYS A 13 1.05 -8.95 -9.09
CA LYS A 13 0.97 -10.24 -8.39
C LYS A 13 0.80 -10.04 -6.89
N ALA A 14 1.51 -9.09 -6.29
CA ALA A 14 1.39 -8.79 -4.88
C ALA A 14 -0.02 -8.30 -4.54
N LEU A 15 -0.56 -7.39 -5.34
CA LEU A 15 -1.91 -6.88 -5.15
C LEU A 15 -2.96 -7.97 -5.34
N GLU A 16 -2.81 -8.80 -6.36
CA GLU A 16 -3.72 -9.92 -6.61
C GLU A 16 -3.73 -10.90 -5.43
N PHE A 17 -2.55 -11.20 -4.89
CA PHE A 17 -2.45 -12.06 -3.70
C PHE A 17 -3.24 -11.47 -2.53
N CYS A 18 -3.06 -10.18 -2.26
CA CYS A 18 -3.79 -9.52 -1.18
C CYS A 18 -5.30 -9.57 -1.40
N LEU A 19 -5.75 -9.32 -2.65
CA LEU A 19 -7.18 -9.32 -2.97
C LEU A 19 -7.80 -10.72 -2.82
N HIS A 20 -7.07 -11.76 -3.21
CA HIS A 20 -7.56 -13.14 -3.07
C HIS A 20 -7.64 -13.59 -1.61
N ASN A 21 -6.86 -12.98 -0.74
CA ASN A 21 -6.80 -13.37 0.67
C ASN A 21 -7.70 -12.52 1.59
N LEU A 22 -8.46 -11.59 1.04
CA LEU A 22 -9.44 -10.83 1.81
C LEU A 22 -10.57 -11.77 2.27
N ASN A 23 -11.03 -11.56 3.50
CA ASN A 23 -12.09 -12.37 4.08
C ASN A 23 -13.46 -11.75 3.81
N ASP A 24 -14.49 -12.58 3.79
CA ASP A 24 -15.87 -12.08 3.75
C ASP A 24 -16.11 -11.20 4.98
N GLY A 25 -16.78 -10.08 4.78
CA GLY A 25 -16.99 -9.11 5.84
C GLY A 25 -15.94 -8.02 5.92
N ASP A 26 -14.76 -8.22 5.31
CA ASP A 26 -13.78 -7.16 5.19
C ASP A 26 -14.28 -6.07 4.23
N ARG A 27 -13.76 -4.86 4.40
CA ARG A 27 -13.98 -3.76 3.46
C ARG A 27 -12.62 -3.32 2.93
N PHE A 28 -12.58 -2.92 1.68
CA PHE A 28 -11.32 -2.55 1.05
C PHE A 28 -11.48 -1.47 0.00
N GLU A 29 -10.38 -0.88 -0.38
CA GLU A 29 -10.26 0.04 -1.51
C GLU A 29 -8.91 -0.18 -2.16
N VAL A 30 -8.81 0.13 -3.44
CA VAL A 30 -7.55 0.12 -4.18
C VAL A 30 -7.26 1.53 -4.65
N VAL A 31 -6.09 2.05 -4.31
CA VAL A 31 -5.68 3.40 -4.67
C VAL A 31 -4.46 3.33 -5.57
N ARG A 32 -4.57 3.89 -6.76
CA ARG A 32 -3.43 4.06 -7.67
C ARG A 32 -2.92 5.49 -7.53
N PHE A 33 -1.61 5.65 -7.51
CA PHE A 33 -1.04 6.99 -7.46
C PHE A 33 0.18 7.12 -8.37
N SER A 34 0.34 8.31 -8.90
CA SER A 34 1.52 8.72 -9.65
C SER A 34 1.71 10.22 -9.36
N THR A 35 1.20 11.09 -10.22
CA THR A 35 1.11 12.53 -9.94
C THR A 35 -0.09 12.84 -9.05
N GLU A 36 -1.13 12.00 -9.13
CA GLU A 36 -2.35 12.13 -8.36
C GLU A 36 -2.76 10.76 -7.80
N ALA A 37 -3.60 10.77 -6.79
CA ALA A 37 -4.20 9.56 -6.25
C ALA A 37 -5.56 9.32 -6.92
N GLU A 38 -5.81 8.08 -7.32
CA GLU A 38 -7.07 7.68 -7.94
C GLU A 38 -7.59 6.43 -7.23
N THR A 39 -8.81 6.51 -6.73
CA THR A 39 -9.45 5.39 -6.03
C THR A 39 -10.34 4.58 -6.98
N LEU A 40 -10.49 3.30 -6.71
CA LEU A 40 -11.33 2.41 -7.51
C LEU A 40 -12.83 2.63 -7.23
N PHE A 41 -13.19 2.71 -5.95
CA PHE A 41 -14.60 2.77 -5.53
C PHE A 41 -15.01 4.11 -4.93
N SER A 42 -14.07 5.00 -4.67
CA SER A 42 -14.26 6.27 -3.95
C SER A 42 -14.58 6.12 -2.46
N GLU A 43 -14.77 4.89 -1.98
CA GLU A 43 -15.01 4.59 -0.57
C GLU A 43 -14.63 3.13 -0.30
N LEU A 44 -14.60 2.74 0.96
CA LEU A 44 -14.39 1.34 1.32
C LEU A 44 -15.58 0.51 0.85
N LYS A 45 -15.29 -0.62 0.20
CA LYS A 45 -16.28 -1.52 -0.36
C LYS A 45 -16.21 -2.88 0.32
N GLU A 46 -17.35 -3.46 0.63
CA GLU A 46 -17.38 -4.80 1.19
C GLU A 46 -16.85 -5.83 0.20
N VAL A 47 -16.16 -6.84 0.72
CA VAL A 47 -15.65 -7.94 -0.08
C VAL A 47 -16.83 -8.77 -0.58
N SER A 48 -16.93 -8.92 -1.89
CA SER A 48 -17.90 -9.76 -2.56
C SER A 48 -17.26 -10.28 -3.84
N LYS A 49 -17.89 -11.22 -4.49
CA LYS A 49 -17.40 -11.70 -5.78
C LYS A 49 -17.28 -10.55 -6.78
N ALA A 50 -18.29 -9.70 -6.85
CA ALA A 50 -18.32 -8.57 -7.78
C ALA A 50 -17.25 -7.52 -7.46
N SER A 51 -17.09 -7.13 -6.19
CA SER A 51 -16.09 -6.14 -5.81
C SER A 51 -14.68 -6.66 -6.00
N ARG A 52 -14.43 -7.94 -5.68
CA ARG A 52 -13.12 -8.57 -5.88
C ARG A 52 -12.77 -8.65 -7.37
N GLU A 53 -13.71 -9.06 -8.23
CA GLU A 53 -13.48 -9.11 -9.66
C GLU A 53 -13.19 -7.73 -10.24
N LYS A 54 -13.92 -6.71 -9.80
CA LYS A 54 -13.68 -5.34 -10.25
C LYS A 54 -12.27 -4.88 -9.85
N ALA A 55 -11.86 -5.18 -8.64
CA ALA A 55 -10.52 -4.83 -8.16
C ALA A 55 -9.43 -5.59 -8.92
N LEU A 56 -9.62 -6.87 -9.20
CA LEU A 56 -8.66 -7.66 -9.97
C LEU A 56 -8.52 -7.12 -11.39
N ASN A 57 -9.61 -6.72 -12.03
CA ASN A 57 -9.56 -6.11 -13.35
C ASN A 57 -8.86 -4.76 -13.33
N PHE A 58 -9.09 -3.96 -12.29
CA PHE A 58 -8.39 -2.68 -12.11
C PHE A 58 -6.87 -2.90 -12.00
N VAL A 59 -6.47 -3.89 -11.20
CA VAL A 59 -5.05 -4.24 -11.02
C VAL A 59 -4.42 -4.71 -12.33
N LYS A 60 -5.13 -5.56 -13.09
CA LYS A 60 -4.63 -6.03 -14.39
C LYS A 60 -4.39 -4.89 -15.38
N GLY A 61 -5.19 -3.84 -15.28
CA GLY A 61 -5.07 -2.68 -16.15
C GLY A 61 -4.05 -1.64 -15.71
N LEU A 62 -3.36 -1.84 -14.60
CA LEU A 62 -2.36 -0.89 -14.11
C LEU A 62 -1.18 -0.82 -15.08
N LYS A 63 -0.72 0.40 -15.35
CA LYS A 63 0.41 0.67 -16.23
C LYS A 63 1.46 1.49 -15.49
N PRO A 64 2.74 1.34 -15.85
CA PRO A 64 3.78 2.19 -15.29
C PRO A 64 3.52 3.65 -15.69
N ILE A 65 3.46 4.53 -14.71
CA ILE A 65 3.26 5.96 -14.94
C ILE A 65 4.38 6.69 -14.21
N GLY A 66 4.92 7.74 -14.82
CA GLY A 66 5.99 8.53 -14.22
C GLY A 66 5.50 9.36 -13.03
N GLY A 67 6.41 9.64 -12.11
CA GLY A 67 6.12 10.45 -10.93
C GLY A 67 5.68 9.62 -9.73
N THR A 68 5.99 10.12 -8.54
CA THR A 68 5.68 9.44 -7.28
C THR A 68 5.30 10.48 -6.23
N ALA A 69 4.00 10.60 -5.97
CA ALA A 69 3.45 11.54 -5.01
C ALA A 69 3.07 10.81 -3.71
N ILE A 70 4.07 10.36 -2.96
CA ILE A 70 3.88 9.54 -1.76
C ILE A 70 3.04 10.27 -0.70
N ASN A 71 3.35 11.54 -0.45
CA ASN A 71 2.63 12.31 0.56
C ASN A 71 1.14 12.42 0.24
N ASP A 72 0.81 12.75 -1.00
CA ASP A 72 -0.58 12.89 -1.42
C ASP A 72 -1.31 11.56 -1.42
N ALA A 73 -0.63 10.48 -1.86
CA ALA A 73 -1.20 9.14 -1.84
C ALA A 73 -1.55 8.70 -0.42
N MET A 74 -0.66 8.96 0.54
CA MET A 74 -0.92 8.65 1.95
C MET A 74 -2.06 9.45 2.51
N ALA A 75 -2.12 10.76 2.23
CA ALA A 75 -3.19 11.62 2.71
C ALA A 75 -4.55 11.14 2.20
N GLU A 76 -4.67 10.86 0.90
CA GLU A 76 -5.93 10.39 0.33
C GLU A 76 -6.33 9.02 0.86
N THR A 77 -5.36 8.12 1.04
CA THR A 77 -5.62 6.79 1.57
C THR A 77 -6.11 6.84 3.01
N LEU A 78 -5.48 7.65 3.85
CA LEU A 78 -5.84 7.75 5.25
C LEU A 78 -7.20 8.40 5.47
N LYS A 79 -7.67 9.22 4.53
CA LYS A 79 -9.02 9.78 4.57
C LYS A 79 -10.12 8.71 4.44
N LEU A 80 -9.81 7.56 3.90
CA LEU A 80 -10.78 6.47 3.73
C LEU A 80 -11.17 5.82 5.05
N ARG A 81 -10.39 6.02 6.10
CA ARG A 81 -10.67 5.42 7.40
C ARG A 81 -11.96 5.97 7.99
N PRO A 82 -12.93 5.09 8.32
CA PRO A 82 -14.16 5.55 9.00
C PRO A 82 -13.83 6.10 10.38
N LYS A 83 -14.36 7.29 10.70
CA LYS A 83 -14.05 7.99 11.95
C LYS A 83 -14.53 7.25 13.20
N ASP A 84 -15.67 6.59 13.11
CA ASP A 84 -16.31 5.97 14.25
C ASP A 84 -16.16 4.45 14.27
N SER A 85 -15.37 3.89 13.37
CA SER A 85 -15.20 2.45 13.27
C SER A 85 -14.23 1.94 14.32
N LYS A 86 -14.61 0.84 14.99
CA LYS A 86 -13.70 0.11 15.89
C LYS A 86 -12.92 -0.96 15.15
N ARG A 87 -13.22 -1.16 13.87
CA ARG A 87 -12.52 -2.14 13.04
C ARG A 87 -11.10 -1.68 12.74
N PRO A 88 -10.15 -2.62 12.71
CA PRO A 88 -8.79 -2.26 12.30
C PRO A 88 -8.77 -1.69 10.89
N PHE A 89 -7.99 -0.63 10.69
CA PHE A 89 -7.75 -0.06 9.37
C PHE A 89 -6.28 -0.26 9.04
N VAL A 90 -6.02 -0.98 7.96
CA VAL A 90 -4.67 -1.33 7.53
C VAL A 90 -4.44 -0.81 6.12
N VAL A 91 -3.32 -0.16 5.90
CA VAL A 91 -2.88 0.28 4.58
C VAL A 91 -1.70 -0.60 4.15
N ILE A 92 -1.78 -1.15 2.95
CA ILE A 92 -0.66 -1.85 2.32
C ILE A 92 -0.21 -0.98 1.16
N PHE A 93 0.97 -0.39 1.30
CA PHE A 93 1.50 0.57 0.35
C PHE A 93 2.61 -0.08 -0.48
N LEU A 94 2.40 -0.14 -1.80
CA LEU A 94 3.38 -0.71 -2.72
C LEU A 94 4.01 0.41 -3.54
N THR A 95 5.33 0.44 -3.58
CA THR A 95 6.08 1.43 -4.34
C THR A 95 7.41 0.86 -4.84
N ASP A 96 7.89 1.40 -5.94
CA ASP A 96 9.21 1.05 -6.48
C ASP A 96 10.18 2.22 -6.52
N GLY A 97 9.78 3.38 -6.01
CA GLY A 97 10.58 4.59 -6.17
C GLY A 97 10.64 5.48 -4.95
N ARG A 98 11.24 6.63 -5.17
CA ARG A 98 11.35 7.70 -4.19
C ARG A 98 10.29 8.75 -4.46
N PRO A 99 9.89 9.55 -3.46
CA PRO A 99 8.96 10.65 -3.72
C PRO A 99 9.60 11.66 -4.67
N THR A 100 8.87 12.03 -5.72
CA THR A 100 9.36 12.95 -6.75
C THR A 100 8.42 14.13 -6.97
N ILE A 101 7.19 14.05 -6.48
CA ILE A 101 6.14 15.04 -6.72
C ILE A 101 5.53 15.46 -5.39
N GLY A 102 5.20 16.74 -5.28
CA GLY A 102 4.61 17.30 -4.07
C GLY A 102 5.64 17.41 -2.96
N ILE A 103 5.24 17.11 -1.73
CA ILE A 103 6.15 17.11 -0.59
C ILE A 103 7.06 15.89 -0.71
N THR A 104 8.36 16.10 -0.81
CA THR A 104 9.36 15.04 -1.00
C THR A 104 10.30 14.84 0.20
N GLY A 105 10.29 15.75 1.16
CA GLY A 105 11.14 15.62 2.35
C GLY A 105 10.67 14.52 3.27
N GLU A 106 11.58 13.62 3.67
CA GLU A 106 11.25 12.46 4.49
C GLU A 106 10.59 12.83 5.81
N SER A 107 11.20 13.75 6.55
CA SER A 107 10.67 14.17 7.86
C SER A 107 9.25 14.72 7.78
N GLN A 108 8.98 15.50 6.74
CA GLN A 108 7.65 16.06 6.55
C GLN A 108 6.63 15.00 6.18
N ILE A 109 7.00 14.06 5.32
CA ILE A 109 6.11 12.94 4.94
C ILE A 109 5.77 12.10 6.17
N VAL A 110 6.78 11.71 6.93
CA VAL A 110 6.60 10.88 8.13
C VAL A 110 5.69 11.60 9.15
N LYS A 111 5.94 12.88 9.37
CA LYS A 111 5.13 13.70 10.28
C LYS A 111 3.68 13.74 9.81
N ASN A 112 3.45 14.00 8.52
CA ASN A 112 2.11 14.09 7.95
C ASN A 112 1.35 12.77 8.10
N VAL A 113 2.01 11.65 7.86
CA VAL A 113 1.40 10.32 8.05
C VAL A 113 1.06 10.08 9.52
N LYS A 114 2.01 10.35 10.41
CA LYS A 114 1.83 10.13 11.84
C LYS A 114 0.67 10.96 12.40
N ASP A 115 0.57 12.22 11.97
CA ASP A 115 -0.45 13.15 12.47
C ASP A 115 -1.88 12.70 12.12
N VAL A 116 -2.07 12.00 11.01
CA VAL A 116 -3.40 11.61 10.55
C VAL A 116 -3.69 10.11 10.66
N ALA A 117 -2.68 9.30 10.95
CA ALA A 117 -2.85 7.84 10.96
C ALA A 117 -3.72 7.34 12.12
N GLY A 118 -3.62 7.96 13.30
CA GLY A 118 -4.32 7.47 14.48
C GLY A 118 -3.92 6.04 14.80
N LYS A 119 -4.88 5.12 14.82
CA LYS A 119 -4.66 3.70 15.06
C LYS A 119 -4.37 2.92 13.78
N THR A 120 -4.37 3.57 12.62
CA THR A 120 -4.08 2.93 11.35
C THR A 120 -2.64 2.43 11.31
N ARG A 121 -2.45 1.23 10.80
CA ARG A 121 -1.13 0.66 10.56
C ARG A 121 -0.83 0.73 9.07
N VAL A 122 0.33 1.27 8.72
CA VAL A 122 0.76 1.42 7.33
C VAL A 122 1.93 0.48 7.08
N PHE A 123 1.68 -0.58 6.33
CA PHE A 123 2.71 -1.53 5.91
C PHE A 123 3.22 -1.12 4.54
N CYS A 124 4.53 -1.25 4.32
CA CYS A 124 5.14 -0.88 3.05
C CYS A 124 5.78 -2.08 2.37
N PHE A 125 5.56 -2.18 1.07
CA PHE A 125 6.18 -3.21 0.23
C PHE A 125 6.96 -2.50 -0.87
N GLY A 126 8.28 -2.56 -0.78
CA GLY A 126 9.17 -1.90 -1.72
C GLY A 126 9.68 -2.86 -2.78
N ILE A 127 9.61 -2.46 -4.05
CA ILE A 127 9.97 -3.30 -5.19
C ILE A 127 11.14 -2.67 -5.94
N GLY A 128 12.22 -3.44 -6.11
CA GLY A 128 13.37 -3.00 -6.85
C GLY A 128 14.43 -2.32 -5.99
N ASN A 129 15.40 -1.71 -6.66
CA ASN A 129 16.58 -1.13 -6.01
C ASN A 129 16.48 0.37 -5.73
N ASP A 130 15.46 1.05 -6.26
CA ASP A 130 15.36 2.50 -6.22
C ASP A 130 14.47 3.03 -5.11
N VAL A 131 13.95 2.15 -4.25
CA VAL A 131 13.06 2.58 -3.16
C VAL A 131 13.86 3.27 -2.06
N ASN A 132 13.24 4.24 -1.43
CA ASN A 132 13.82 4.88 -0.25
C ASN A 132 13.43 4.06 0.99
N THR A 133 14.27 3.07 1.31
CA THR A 133 14.02 2.16 2.44
C THR A 133 13.93 2.90 3.77
N HIS A 134 14.75 3.93 3.94
CA HIS A 134 14.74 4.72 5.17
C HIS A 134 13.37 5.40 5.39
N LEU A 135 12.82 6.01 4.34
CA LEU A 135 11.50 6.64 4.41
C LEU A 135 10.40 5.61 4.73
N LEU A 136 10.40 4.50 4.00
CA LEU A 136 9.38 3.47 4.19
C LEU A 136 9.45 2.86 5.58
N ASP A 137 10.65 2.60 6.10
CA ASP A 137 10.83 2.08 7.44
C ASP A 137 10.36 3.08 8.50
N LYS A 138 10.60 4.37 8.30
CA LYS A 138 10.14 5.41 9.23
C LYS A 138 8.61 5.50 9.26
N ILE A 139 7.97 5.40 8.10
CA ILE A 139 6.49 5.38 8.02
C ILE A 139 5.94 4.17 8.79
N THR A 140 6.50 2.99 8.54
CA THR A 140 6.02 1.76 9.19
C THR A 140 6.27 1.77 10.69
N GLU A 141 7.44 2.21 11.12
CA GLU A 141 7.76 2.32 12.55
C GLU A 141 6.80 3.28 13.27
N SER A 142 6.49 4.41 12.65
CA SER A 142 5.61 5.42 13.24
C SER A 142 4.16 4.95 13.37
N THR A 143 3.77 3.90 12.64
CA THR A 143 2.41 3.33 12.66
C THR A 143 2.39 1.90 13.21
N ARG A 144 3.44 1.44 13.85
CA ARG A 144 3.55 0.09 14.46
C ARG A 144 3.37 -1.03 13.44
N ALA A 145 3.91 -0.83 12.26
CA ALA A 145 3.88 -1.78 11.16
C ALA A 145 5.31 -2.15 10.76
N PHE A 146 5.46 -2.79 9.62
CA PHE A 146 6.78 -3.17 9.11
C PHE A 146 6.82 -3.05 7.58
N SER A 147 8.05 -3.05 7.04
CA SER A 147 8.30 -3.02 5.61
C SER A 147 8.83 -4.37 5.12
N GLN A 148 8.57 -4.67 3.87
CA GLN A 148 9.13 -5.81 3.17
C GLN A 148 9.68 -5.33 1.83
N TYR A 149 10.85 -5.85 1.45
CA TYR A 149 11.49 -5.44 0.18
C TYR A 149 11.72 -6.65 -0.69
N VAL A 150 11.56 -6.47 -2.01
CA VAL A 150 11.81 -7.52 -3.00
C VAL A 150 12.65 -6.94 -4.14
N LEU A 151 13.72 -7.65 -4.49
CA LEU A 151 14.56 -7.33 -5.64
C LEU A 151 13.94 -7.94 -6.90
N PRO A 152 14.25 -7.40 -8.10
CA PRO A 152 13.70 -7.95 -9.35
C PRO A 152 14.01 -9.42 -9.58
N SER A 153 15.10 -9.92 -9.00
CA SER A 153 15.52 -11.32 -9.13
C SER A 153 14.87 -12.26 -8.11
N GLU A 154 14.18 -11.72 -7.11
CA GLU A 154 13.56 -12.52 -6.06
C GLU A 154 12.15 -12.97 -6.42
N ASP A 155 11.69 -14.04 -5.77
CA ASP A 155 10.34 -14.58 -5.98
C ASP A 155 9.34 -13.72 -5.21
N ILE A 156 8.52 -12.99 -5.96
CA ILE A 156 7.50 -12.10 -5.38
C ILE A 156 6.44 -12.87 -4.61
N GLU A 157 6.09 -14.07 -5.06
CA GLU A 157 5.04 -14.85 -4.40
C GLU A 157 5.45 -15.28 -2.99
N VAL A 158 6.70 -15.69 -2.83
CA VAL A 158 7.24 -16.04 -1.52
C VAL A 158 7.25 -14.81 -0.60
N LYS A 159 7.76 -13.69 -1.11
CA LYS A 159 7.89 -12.45 -0.32
C LYS A 159 6.53 -11.90 0.10
N VAL A 160 5.55 -11.85 -0.81
CA VAL A 160 4.22 -11.32 -0.48
C VAL A 160 3.46 -12.25 0.46
N SER A 161 3.64 -13.56 0.32
CA SER A 161 3.03 -14.53 1.24
C SER A 161 3.55 -14.33 2.66
N GLN A 162 4.85 -14.18 2.83
CA GLN A 162 5.46 -13.91 4.12
C GLN A 162 4.98 -12.59 4.72
N PHE A 163 4.91 -11.55 3.89
CA PHE A 163 4.43 -10.24 4.27
C PHE A 163 2.99 -10.30 4.76
N TYR A 164 2.11 -10.93 4.00
CA TYR A 164 0.70 -11.04 4.34
C TYR A 164 0.48 -11.84 5.64
N THR A 165 1.23 -12.91 5.83
CA THR A 165 1.17 -13.72 7.04
C THR A 165 1.52 -12.87 8.27
N LYS A 166 2.57 -12.05 8.18
CA LYS A 166 2.99 -11.17 9.28
C LYS A 166 1.96 -10.07 9.58
N ILE A 167 1.27 -9.56 8.56
CA ILE A 167 0.22 -8.56 8.76
C ILE A 167 -0.88 -9.08 9.67
N ASN A 168 -1.20 -10.37 9.56
CA ASN A 168 -2.26 -10.99 10.35
C ASN A 168 -1.83 -11.39 11.76
N GLU A 169 -0.54 -11.22 12.11
CA GLU A 169 -0.09 -11.50 13.47
C GLU A 169 -0.60 -10.45 14.45
N PRO A 170 -1.00 -10.86 15.67
CA PRO A 170 -1.44 -9.90 16.68
C PRO A 170 -0.33 -8.91 17.03
N VAL A 171 -0.72 -7.65 17.24
CA VAL A 171 0.21 -6.63 17.75
C VAL A 171 0.31 -6.83 19.25
N MET A 172 1.53 -6.91 19.77
CA MET A 172 1.75 -6.97 21.22
C MET A 172 1.26 -5.66 21.84
N ALA A 173 0.36 -5.77 22.80
CA ALA A 173 -0.12 -4.61 23.52
C ALA A 173 0.94 -4.14 24.52
N ASP A 174 1.20 -2.85 24.55
CA ASP A 174 2.10 -2.23 25.51
C ASP A 174 1.34 -1.56 26.61
#